data_d2bb482c75aba4fd05008d6ec2e80c00
#
_entry.id   d2bb482c75aba4fd05008d6ec2e80c00
#
_cell.length_a   1.000
_cell.length_b   1.000
_cell.length_c   1.000
_cell.angle_alpha   90.00
_cell.angle_beta   90.00
_cell.angle_gamma   90.00
#
_symmetry.space_group_name_H-M   'P 1'
#
loop_
_entity.id
_entity.type
_entity.pdbx_description
1 polymer ?
#
loop_
_entity_poly.entity_id
_entity_poly.type
_entity_poly.pdbx_seq_one_letter_code
_entity_poly.pdbx_strand_id
1 'polypeptide(L)'
;MKKKFLSLLCAAAMVFSLAACGTKTDTTYAGQTLTGRVTAIDGTSVTLALGELTEDAAPSGGAPSGDSDSQQPPEMPSGDSESSQPTGTPPEKPDGGSSDESGQQPPEKPEEGGSQSDGSTPPEMPDSMTGGSSFTESGETLTADISKASITKDGESVSASDVAVDDILTVTFDSKGVVSTVEVVTLTSGMGGGAPSGGFGGSSEVTQGDSANTISADGTYTDTTYTSTGDDENALRIDGADVTLDGITVDKSSGATSNTENGDFYGVNAALLATNGANVTITNAKVTSSAQNGNGVFSYGSGTTVNISNSTITTTADNSGGIQTTGGGTTNASDLIVTTSGNSSAAIRSDRGGGTVNVDGGSYASNGYNSPAVYSTADITVKNATLTANNSEALVIEGKNSIVLENCDVTGNMSDTKGSSSEENVHNVMIYQSMSGDADVGTSTFSMTGGTLTAKNGDMIYVTNTHCVLTLSGVTIQNEDADGVLLRVVGNSASHGWGTAGSNGAQVEVTADGQTLTGDIVVDAISTLTMTLKNGSTFTGTISIIDNAQNGTAVSDNAVVTIESGCTWTLTGDCVITSLTNNGTINFNGYTITLADGTVLS
;
A
#
# COMPACT_ATOMS: atom_id res chain seq x y z
N MET A 1 18.99 -3.06 50.91
CA MET A 1 19.99 -3.99 50.34
C MET A 1 19.56 -4.30 48.91
N LYS A 2 20.25 -3.70 47.96
CA LYS A 2 19.95 -3.79 46.52
C LYS A 2 20.56 -5.10 46.00
N LYS A 3 19.75 -5.97 45.40
CA LYS A 3 20.25 -7.09 44.60
C LYS A 3 20.17 -6.70 43.12
N LYS A 4 21.35 -6.56 42.52
CA LYS A 4 21.55 -6.43 41.07
C LYS A 4 21.46 -7.84 40.48
N PHE A 5 20.59 -8.06 39.49
CA PHE A 5 20.66 -9.19 38.59
C PHE A 5 21.45 -8.79 37.38
N LEU A 6 22.52 -9.50 37.16
CA LEU A 6 23.44 -9.39 36.02
C LEU A 6 23.00 -10.47 35.02
N SER A 7 22.43 -10.09 33.88
CA SER A 7 22.14 -11.00 32.79
C SER A 7 23.41 -11.22 31.96
N LEU A 8 23.82 -12.46 31.87
CA LEU A 8 24.95 -12.93 31.09
C LEU A 8 24.47 -13.33 29.69
N LEU A 9 24.94 -12.60 28.70
CA LEU A 9 24.75 -12.88 27.28
C LEU A 9 25.72 -14.01 26.88
N CYS A 10 25.22 -15.16 26.44
CA CYS A 10 26.02 -16.17 25.75
C CYS A 10 25.46 -16.38 24.34
N ALA A 11 26.11 -15.79 23.36
CA ALA A 11 25.93 -16.15 21.96
C ALA A 11 26.63 -17.49 21.68
N ALA A 12 25.89 -18.46 21.14
CA ALA A 12 26.48 -19.65 20.51
C ALA A 12 25.66 -19.98 19.27
N ALA A 13 26.19 -19.62 18.12
CA ALA A 13 25.71 -20.08 16.82
C ALA A 13 26.01 -21.58 16.68
N MET A 14 24.99 -22.40 16.46
CA MET A 14 25.17 -23.77 15.94
C MET A 14 24.16 -24.02 14.83
N VAL A 15 24.68 -24.04 13.61
CA VAL A 15 24.01 -24.60 12.44
C VAL A 15 24.03 -26.12 12.54
N PHE A 16 22.87 -26.76 12.62
CA PHE A 16 22.73 -28.20 12.36
C PHE A 16 21.61 -28.44 11.35
N SER A 17 22.04 -28.74 10.12
CA SER A 17 21.22 -29.45 9.14
C SER A 17 21.26 -30.94 9.46
N LEU A 18 20.13 -31.56 9.76
CA LEU A 18 19.99 -33.04 9.71
C LEU A 18 18.54 -33.41 9.37
N ALA A 19 18.36 -33.89 8.14
CA ALA A 19 17.21 -34.70 7.79
C ALA A 19 17.40 -36.09 8.41
N ALA A 20 16.50 -36.50 9.31
CA ALA A 20 16.30 -37.92 9.65
C ALA A 20 14.94 -38.14 10.30
N CYS A 21 14.15 -38.96 9.66
CA CYS A 21 12.91 -39.55 10.14
C CYS A 21 13.15 -40.31 11.46
N GLY A 22 12.43 -39.94 12.52
CA GLY A 22 12.43 -40.65 13.80
C GLY A 22 12.07 -39.73 14.96
N THR A 23 10.93 -39.99 15.59
CA THR A 23 10.46 -39.30 16.80
C THR A 23 11.55 -39.30 17.91
N LYS A 24 12.32 -38.22 17.97
CA LYS A 24 13.13 -37.84 19.13
C LYS A 24 12.43 -36.70 19.83
N THR A 25 12.02 -36.94 21.06
CA THR A 25 11.64 -35.87 22.01
C THR A 25 12.87 -35.02 22.27
N ASP A 26 12.87 -33.82 21.73
CA ASP A 26 13.95 -32.86 21.94
C ASP A 26 13.73 -32.21 23.30
N THR A 27 14.47 -32.63 24.30
CA THR A 27 14.37 -32.16 25.71
C THR A 27 14.92 -30.72 25.86
N THR A 28 15.38 -30.10 24.79
CA THR A 28 16.00 -28.77 24.81
C THR A 28 15.02 -27.69 25.27
N TYR A 29 13.73 -27.83 24.98
CA TYR A 29 12.70 -26.83 25.29
C TYR A 29 11.77 -27.25 26.44
N ALA A 30 12.10 -28.30 27.20
CA ALA A 30 11.27 -28.82 28.30
C ALA A 30 10.92 -27.71 29.31
N GLY A 31 9.62 -27.51 29.55
CA GLY A 31 9.09 -26.52 30.49
C GLY A 31 9.25 -25.06 30.04
N GLN A 32 9.59 -24.80 28.78
CA GLN A 32 9.68 -23.45 28.23
C GLN A 32 8.40 -23.04 27.50
N THR A 33 8.18 -21.74 27.44
CA THR A 33 7.19 -21.09 26.58
C THR A 33 7.94 -20.19 25.61
N LEU A 34 7.69 -20.37 24.32
CA LEU A 34 8.34 -19.62 23.23
C LEU A 34 7.27 -19.00 22.33
N THR A 35 7.52 -17.81 21.86
CA THR A 35 6.65 -17.12 20.90
C THR A 35 7.36 -17.05 19.55
N GLY A 36 6.60 -17.27 18.46
CA GLY A 36 7.15 -17.20 17.11
C GLY A 36 6.05 -17.06 16.06
N ARG A 37 6.42 -16.49 14.91
CA ARG A 37 5.57 -16.41 13.73
C ARG A 37 5.67 -17.70 12.93
N VAL A 38 4.57 -18.23 12.47
CA VAL A 38 4.52 -19.42 11.60
C VAL A 38 5.07 -19.08 10.23
N THR A 39 6.17 -19.75 9.81
CA THR A 39 6.78 -19.57 8.49
C THR A 39 6.50 -20.73 7.55
N ALA A 40 6.14 -21.91 8.06
CA ALA A 40 5.75 -23.05 7.25
C ALA A 40 4.91 -24.03 8.05
N ILE A 41 4.02 -24.77 7.39
CA ILE A 41 3.17 -25.81 7.96
C ILE A 41 3.29 -27.08 7.09
N ASP A 42 3.57 -28.21 7.73
CA ASP A 42 3.55 -29.54 7.10
C ASP A 42 2.71 -30.49 7.98
N GLY A 43 1.45 -30.64 7.62
CA GLY A 43 0.45 -31.38 8.42
C GLY A 43 0.23 -30.72 9.78
N THR A 44 0.69 -31.35 10.88
CA THR A 44 0.65 -30.81 12.24
C THR A 44 2.01 -30.28 12.72
N SER A 45 3.01 -30.25 11.86
CA SER A 45 4.33 -29.70 12.14
C SER A 45 4.36 -28.26 11.70
N VAL A 46 4.61 -27.32 12.62
CA VAL A 46 4.75 -25.89 12.34
C VAL A 46 6.20 -25.45 12.50
N THR A 47 6.69 -24.63 11.57
CA THR A 47 7.98 -23.97 11.70
C THR A 47 7.74 -22.52 12.09
N LEU A 48 8.40 -22.07 13.14
CA LEU A 48 8.26 -20.74 13.74
C LEU A 48 9.56 -19.96 13.57
N ALA A 49 9.49 -18.71 13.15
CA ALA A 49 10.52 -17.71 13.40
C ALA A 49 10.30 -17.18 14.83
N LEU A 50 11.23 -17.48 15.74
CA LEU A 50 11.12 -17.09 17.14
C LEU A 50 11.31 -15.58 17.33
N GLY A 51 10.66 -15.02 18.36
CA GLY A 51 10.74 -13.60 18.68
C GLY A 51 10.15 -13.25 20.02
N GLU A 52 10.09 -11.96 20.30
CA GLU A 52 9.53 -11.41 21.53
C GLU A 52 8.25 -10.62 21.23
N LEU A 53 7.21 -10.85 22.02
CA LEU A 53 5.98 -10.07 22.05
C LEU A 53 6.19 -8.90 23.03
N THR A 54 6.04 -7.68 22.57
CA THR A 54 6.13 -6.48 23.41
C THR A 54 4.73 -5.91 23.58
N GLU A 55 4.29 -5.77 24.82
CA GLU A 55 3.06 -5.04 25.16
C GLU A 55 3.46 -3.62 25.54
N ASP A 56 2.92 -2.61 24.87
CA ASP A 56 3.11 -1.22 25.24
C ASP A 56 2.32 -0.94 26.52
N ALA A 57 3.05 -0.70 27.61
CA ALA A 57 2.45 -0.34 28.89
C ALA A 57 1.72 1.00 28.76
N ALA A 58 0.42 1.02 29.06
CA ALA A 58 -0.34 2.25 29.17
C ALA A 58 0.38 3.24 30.14
N PRO A 59 0.50 4.54 29.79
CA PRO A 59 1.14 5.50 30.65
C PRO A 59 0.37 5.60 31.98
N SER A 60 1.00 5.17 33.07
CA SER A 60 0.46 5.31 34.41
C SER A 60 0.42 6.80 34.77
N GLY A 61 -0.76 7.40 34.70
CA GLY A 61 -1.05 8.73 35.17
C GLY A 61 -0.90 8.80 36.70
N GLY A 62 0.31 9.06 37.18
CA GLY A 62 0.56 9.48 38.55
C GLY A 62 0.19 10.95 38.70
N ALA A 63 -0.94 11.23 39.33
CA ALA A 63 -1.26 12.58 39.78
C ALA A 63 -0.26 13.02 40.87
N PRO A 64 0.39 14.19 40.79
CA PRO A 64 1.10 14.74 41.91
C PRO A 64 0.09 15.32 42.90
N SER A 65 0.10 14.77 44.13
CA SER A 65 -0.58 15.35 45.29
C SER A 65 -0.01 16.75 45.58
N GLY A 66 -0.94 17.67 45.80
CA GLY A 66 -0.68 19.06 45.93
C GLY A 66 0.09 19.49 47.19
N ASP A 67 0.68 20.65 47.05
CA ASP A 67 0.74 21.60 48.14
C ASP A 67 0.45 23.02 47.60
N SER A 68 -0.45 23.64 48.28
CA SER A 68 -0.95 24.97 48.04
C SER A 68 0.13 26.01 48.34
N ASP A 69 0.48 26.87 47.39
CA ASP A 69 0.83 28.22 47.72
C ASP A 69 0.43 29.20 46.58
N SER A 70 -0.31 30.19 47.00
CA SER A 70 -0.91 31.25 46.23
C SER A 70 0.12 32.21 45.64
N GLN A 71 0.17 32.35 44.30
CA GLN A 71 0.64 33.60 43.70
C GLN A 71 -0.15 33.92 42.43
N GLN A 72 -0.68 35.16 42.44
CA GLN A 72 -1.50 35.84 41.48
C GLN A 72 -0.70 36.13 40.18
N PRO A 73 -1.29 36.01 38.98
CA PRO A 73 -0.60 36.37 37.74
C PRO A 73 -0.50 37.90 37.60
N PRO A 74 0.56 38.42 36.97
CA PRO A 74 0.72 39.85 36.73
C PRO A 74 -0.19 40.35 35.60
N GLU A 75 -0.76 41.54 35.83
CA GLU A 75 -1.58 42.31 34.90
C GLU A 75 -0.79 42.75 33.67
N MET A 76 -1.45 42.73 32.49
CA MET A 76 -0.97 43.34 31.26
C MET A 76 -1.27 44.85 31.29
N PRO A 77 -0.36 45.73 30.83
CA PRO A 77 -0.59 47.16 30.76
C PRO A 77 -1.51 47.51 29.57
N SER A 78 -2.51 48.30 29.87
CA SER A 78 -3.36 49.04 28.94
C SER A 78 -2.57 50.16 28.25
N GLY A 79 -2.66 50.22 26.94
CA GLY A 79 -2.15 51.33 26.15
C GLY A 79 -3.12 51.65 25.01
N ASP A 80 -3.80 52.78 25.17
CA ASP A 80 -4.66 53.42 24.17
C ASP A 80 -3.87 53.86 22.94
N SER A 81 -4.47 53.76 21.75
CA SER A 81 -4.83 54.91 20.90
C SER A 81 -5.07 54.55 19.44
N GLU A 82 -6.24 54.94 19.02
CA GLU A 82 -6.65 55.66 17.80
C GLU A 82 -6.41 55.07 16.40
N SER A 83 -7.58 54.76 15.84
CA SER A 83 -8.17 55.19 14.55
C SER A 83 -7.27 55.32 13.31
N SER A 84 -7.60 54.57 12.30
CA SER A 84 -8.03 55.08 10.98
C SER A 84 -8.49 53.98 10.05
N GLN A 85 -9.76 54.08 9.69
CA GLN A 85 -10.43 53.29 8.64
C GLN A 85 -10.21 54.01 7.32
N PRO A 86 -9.94 53.33 6.24
CA PRO A 86 -10.28 53.86 4.91
C PRO A 86 -11.50 53.13 4.35
N THR A 87 -12.50 53.94 4.06
CA THR A 87 -13.69 53.66 3.26
C THR A 87 -13.31 53.38 1.83
N GLY A 88 -13.74 52.27 1.28
CA GLY A 88 -13.69 51.97 -0.13
C GLY A 88 -14.93 51.17 -0.54
N THR A 89 -15.81 51.81 -1.29
CA THR A 89 -17.07 51.32 -1.86
C THR A 89 -16.82 50.25 -2.92
N PRO A 90 -17.58 49.13 -2.94
CA PRO A 90 -17.56 48.17 -4.08
C PRO A 90 -18.31 48.73 -5.30
N PRO A 91 -17.89 48.38 -6.53
CA PRO A 91 -18.61 48.84 -7.73
C PRO A 91 -19.88 48.02 -8.00
N GLU A 92 -20.86 48.73 -8.55
CA GLU A 92 -22.20 48.25 -8.93
C GLU A 92 -22.19 47.23 -10.04
N LYS A 93 -23.19 46.34 -9.98
CA LYS A 93 -23.56 45.35 -10.98
C LYS A 93 -24.62 45.98 -11.93
N PRO A 94 -24.55 45.80 -13.24
CA PRO A 94 -25.56 46.38 -14.14
C PRO A 94 -26.89 45.57 -14.11
N ASP A 95 -27.97 46.33 -14.14
CA ASP A 95 -29.36 45.93 -14.28
C ASP A 95 -29.68 45.41 -15.67
N GLY A 96 -30.66 44.50 -15.73
CA GLY A 96 -31.34 44.26 -16.97
C GLY A 96 -32.30 43.08 -17.01
N GLY A 97 -33.60 43.29 -16.76
CA GLY A 97 -34.68 42.61 -17.47
C GLY A 97 -35.59 41.67 -16.69
N SER A 98 -36.75 42.19 -16.38
CA SER A 98 -37.98 41.59 -15.81
C SER A 98 -38.60 40.46 -16.65
N SER A 99 -39.21 39.48 -16.00
CA SER A 99 -40.68 39.28 -15.97
C SER A 99 -41.13 37.91 -15.40
N ASP A 100 -42.08 38.06 -14.46
CA ASP A 100 -43.27 37.28 -14.15
C ASP A 100 -43.22 35.92 -13.46
N GLU A 101 -43.67 36.02 -12.21
CA GLU A 101 -44.68 35.28 -11.42
C GLU A 101 -44.94 33.78 -11.67
N SER A 102 -44.71 32.98 -10.64
CA SER A 102 -45.80 32.31 -9.91
C SER A 102 -45.26 31.63 -8.67
N GLY A 103 -45.85 31.96 -7.52
CA GLY A 103 -45.47 31.53 -6.20
C GLY A 103 -45.84 30.08 -5.88
N GLN A 104 -45.03 29.46 -5.05
CA GLN A 104 -45.46 28.48 -4.06
C GLN A 104 -44.49 28.51 -2.88
N GLN A 105 -45.12 28.62 -1.70
CA GLN A 105 -44.56 28.75 -0.36
C GLN A 105 -44.01 27.40 0.13
N PRO A 106 -42.88 27.34 0.85
CA PRO A 106 -42.40 26.09 1.46
C PRO A 106 -43.23 25.70 2.69
N PRO A 107 -43.39 24.40 2.97
CA PRO A 107 -44.14 23.95 4.14
C PRO A 107 -43.38 24.14 5.44
N GLU A 108 -44.13 24.48 6.48
CA GLU A 108 -43.71 24.74 7.84
C GLU A 108 -43.23 23.48 8.57
N LYS A 109 -42.27 23.71 9.49
CA LYS A 109 -41.70 22.79 10.45
C LYS A 109 -42.71 22.43 11.54
N PRO A 110 -42.91 21.17 11.94
CA PRO A 110 -43.73 20.82 13.10
C PRO A 110 -43.04 21.17 14.42
N GLU A 111 -43.85 21.68 15.34
CA GLU A 111 -43.47 22.10 16.70
C GLU A 111 -43.22 20.91 17.63
N GLU A 112 -42.39 21.19 18.65
CA GLU A 112 -42.05 20.33 19.76
C GLU A 112 -43.23 19.96 20.65
N GLY A 113 -43.24 18.72 21.13
CA GLY A 113 -44.17 18.25 22.16
C GLY A 113 -43.48 17.36 23.20
N GLY A 114 -43.28 17.96 24.39
CA GLY A 114 -43.50 17.34 25.70
C GLY A 114 -42.59 16.25 26.21
N SER A 115 -41.77 16.63 27.17
CA SER A 115 -41.03 15.83 28.18
C SER A 115 -41.83 14.67 28.80
N GLN A 116 -41.16 13.53 28.97
CA GLN A 116 -41.23 12.76 30.23
C GLN A 116 -39.87 12.09 30.50
N SER A 117 -39.36 12.42 31.68
CA SER A 117 -38.17 11.82 32.29
C SER A 117 -38.49 10.42 32.80
N ASP A 118 -37.71 9.42 32.39
CA ASP A 118 -37.55 8.21 33.18
C ASP A 118 -36.05 7.94 33.34
N GLY A 119 -35.66 7.94 34.62
CA GLY A 119 -34.31 7.71 35.03
C GLY A 119 -33.90 6.25 34.84
N SER A 120 -32.95 6.02 33.96
CA SER A 120 -32.14 4.83 34.00
C SER A 120 -30.68 5.24 33.79
N THR A 121 -29.88 4.96 34.79
CA THR A 121 -28.43 5.09 34.82
C THR A 121 -27.82 4.38 33.62
N PRO A 122 -26.85 4.98 32.89
CA PRO A 122 -26.11 4.27 31.86
C PRO A 122 -25.31 3.13 32.49
N PRO A 123 -25.20 1.97 31.82
CA PRO A 123 -24.33 0.90 32.30
C PRO A 123 -22.87 1.38 32.31
N GLU A 124 -22.16 1.07 33.38
CA GLU A 124 -20.73 1.30 33.52
C GLU A 124 -19.98 0.62 32.38
N MET A 125 -19.12 1.39 31.69
CA MET A 125 -18.15 0.83 30.74
C MET A 125 -17.13 -0.01 31.51
N PRO A 126 -16.73 -1.18 30.98
CA PRO A 126 -15.63 -1.94 31.58
C PRO A 126 -14.32 -1.18 31.36
N ASP A 127 -13.61 -0.92 32.46
CA ASP A 127 -12.22 -0.50 32.47
C ASP A 127 -11.36 -1.62 31.86
N SER A 128 -10.94 -1.45 30.60
CA SER A 128 -9.68 -2.01 30.11
C SER A 128 -9.29 -1.33 28.79
N MET A 129 -8.54 -0.25 28.88
CA MET A 129 -7.71 0.21 27.76
C MET A 129 -6.52 -0.75 27.69
N THR A 130 -6.56 -1.71 26.77
CA THR A 130 -5.43 -2.58 26.45
C THR A 130 -4.47 -1.80 25.56
N GLY A 131 -3.20 -1.74 25.97
CA GLY A 131 -2.09 -1.25 25.14
C GLY A 131 -1.90 -2.11 23.90
N GLY A 132 -1.29 -1.55 22.83
CA GLY A 132 -0.93 -2.29 21.64
C GLY A 132 0.12 -3.36 21.91
N SER A 133 0.15 -4.42 21.09
CA SER A 133 1.18 -5.44 21.13
C SER A 133 1.91 -5.52 19.79
N SER A 134 3.25 -5.67 19.83
CA SER A 134 4.09 -5.85 18.66
C SER A 134 4.97 -7.09 18.79
N PHE A 135 5.33 -7.72 17.66
CA PHE A 135 6.19 -8.90 17.62
C PHE A 135 7.48 -8.59 16.86
N THR A 136 8.64 -8.89 17.46
CA THR A 136 9.96 -8.69 16.86
C THR A 136 10.70 -10.03 16.76
N GLU A 137 11.12 -10.42 15.57
CA GLU A 137 11.83 -11.68 15.34
C GLU A 137 13.27 -11.64 15.88
N SER A 138 13.74 -12.76 16.46
CA SER A 138 15.10 -12.92 16.98
C SER A 138 16.09 -13.47 15.95
N GLY A 139 15.62 -13.94 14.80
CA GLY A 139 16.40 -14.65 13.80
C GLY A 139 16.62 -16.14 14.08
N GLU A 140 16.06 -16.68 15.16
CA GLU A 140 16.09 -18.12 15.49
C GLU A 140 14.82 -18.80 14.97
N THR A 141 14.91 -20.09 14.60
CA THR A 141 13.76 -20.88 14.12
C THR A 141 13.53 -22.10 14.98
N LEU A 142 12.26 -22.49 15.14
CA LEU A 142 11.80 -23.68 15.85
C LEU A 142 10.82 -24.46 14.98
N THR A 143 11.00 -25.79 14.89
CA THR A 143 9.97 -26.67 14.32
C THR A 143 9.32 -27.49 15.43
N ALA A 144 7.99 -27.41 15.54
CA ALA A 144 7.21 -28.04 16.62
C ALA A 144 6.01 -28.82 16.05
N ASP A 145 5.77 -30.03 16.61
CA ASP A 145 4.56 -30.80 16.33
C ASP A 145 3.45 -30.41 17.31
N ILE A 146 2.38 -29.81 16.80
CA ILE A 146 1.23 -29.33 17.58
C ILE A 146 0.05 -30.32 17.62
N SER A 147 0.22 -31.55 17.10
CA SER A 147 -0.84 -32.55 16.95
C SER A 147 -1.52 -32.97 18.27
N LYS A 148 -0.82 -32.77 19.40
CA LYS A 148 -1.29 -33.15 20.74
C LYS A 148 -1.51 -31.95 21.65
N ALA A 149 -1.31 -30.75 21.15
CA ALA A 149 -1.48 -29.54 21.93
C ALA A 149 -2.96 -29.17 22.08
N SER A 150 -3.29 -28.55 23.20
CA SER A 150 -4.53 -27.79 23.33
C SER A 150 -4.31 -26.44 22.66
N ILE A 151 -5.05 -26.14 21.60
CA ILE A 151 -4.87 -24.92 20.80
C ILE A 151 -6.02 -23.97 21.08
N THR A 152 -5.71 -22.71 21.37
CA THR A 152 -6.71 -21.65 21.61
C THR A 152 -6.41 -20.43 20.73
N LYS A 153 -7.46 -19.75 20.28
CA LYS A 153 -7.42 -18.46 19.61
C LYS A 153 -8.47 -17.56 20.25
N ASP A 154 -8.07 -16.40 20.76
CA ASP A 154 -8.95 -15.46 21.48
C ASP A 154 -9.73 -16.11 22.64
N GLY A 155 -9.11 -17.10 23.31
CA GLY A 155 -9.71 -17.87 24.41
C GLY A 155 -10.64 -19.01 23.97
N GLU A 156 -10.96 -19.15 22.70
CA GLU A 156 -11.77 -20.24 22.15
C GLU A 156 -10.88 -21.42 21.72
N SER A 157 -11.35 -22.66 21.87
CA SER A 157 -10.60 -23.86 21.49
C SER A 157 -10.73 -24.07 19.96
N VAL A 158 -9.60 -24.16 19.26
CA VAL A 158 -9.51 -24.38 17.82
C VAL A 158 -8.70 -25.64 17.50
N SER A 159 -8.72 -26.10 16.24
CA SER A 159 -7.97 -27.27 15.78
C SER A 159 -6.61 -26.88 15.18
N ALA A 160 -5.70 -27.84 15.00
CA ALA A 160 -4.41 -27.59 14.36
C ALA A 160 -4.54 -27.13 12.90
N SER A 161 -5.66 -27.41 12.24
CA SER A 161 -5.97 -26.96 10.88
C SER A 161 -6.39 -25.48 10.81
N ASP A 162 -6.69 -24.86 11.94
CA ASP A 162 -7.06 -23.43 12.02
C ASP A 162 -5.85 -22.53 12.25
N VAL A 163 -4.64 -23.11 12.35
CA VAL A 163 -3.36 -22.39 12.39
C VAL A 163 -2.89 -22.16 10.97
N ALA A 164 -2.58 -20.91 10.65
CA ALA A 164 -2.13 -20.47 9.33
C ALA A 164 -0.66 -20.00 9.33
N VAL A 165 -0.05 -19.93 8.17
CA VAL A 165 1.23 -19.21 7.97
C VAL A 165 1.00 -17.74 8.33
N ASP A 166 1.98 -17.11 8.95
CA ASP A 166 1.98 -15.76 9.53
C ASP A 166 1.23 -15.58 10.86
N ASP A 167 0.50 -16.59 11.36
CA ASP A 167 0.00 -16.56 12.74
C ASP A 167 1.17 -16.46 13.74
N ILE A 168 0.98 -15.68 14.81
CA ILE A 168 1.91 -15.65 15.94
C ILE A 168 1.42 -16.65 16.96
N LEU A 169 2.26 -17.62 17.30
CA LEU A 169 1.96 -18.66 18.27
C LEU A 169 2.81 -18.49 19.52
N THR A 170 2.16 -18.56 20.68
CA THR A 170 2.82 -18.83 21.96
C THR A 170 2.73 -20.32 22.24
N VAL A 171 3.86 -21.02 22.18
CA VAL A 171 3.96 -22.48 22.28
C VAL A 171 4.57 -22.84 23.63
N THR A 172 3.85 -23.60 24.46
CA THR A 172 4.35 -24.09 25.76
C THR A 172 4.69 -25.57 25.68
N PHE A 173 5.88 -25.92 26.13
CA PHE A 173 6.37 -27.28 26.20
C PHE A 173 6.20 -27.86 27.61
N ASP A 174 5.81 -29.13 27.69
CA ASP A 174 5.74 -29.89 28.97
C ASP A 174 7.15 -30.23 29.50
N SER A 175 7.22 -30.84 30.67
CA SER A 175 8.50 -31.25 31.29
C SER A 175 9.27 -32.32 30.51
N LYS A 176 8.73 -32.84 29.41
CA LYS A 176 9.35 -33.84 28.52
C LYS A 176 9.72 -33.23 27.16
N GLY A 177 9.49 -31.93 26.94
CA GLY A 177 9.76 -31.25 25.67
C GLY A 177 8.71 -31.51 24.61
N VAL A 178 7.48 -31.90 24.98
CA VAL A 178 6.35 -32.04 24.04
C VAL A 178 5.48 -30.82 24.15
N VAL A 179 4.99 -30.32 23.01
CA VAL A 179 4.05 -29.17 22.98
C VAL A 179 2.77 -29.56 23.73
N SER A 180 2.45 -28.80 24.75
CA SER A 180 1.26 -29.02 25.59
C SER A 180 0.14 -28.04 25.28
N THR A 181 0.44 -26.77 25.07
CA THR A 181 -0.51 -25.73 24.68
C THR A 181 0.05 -24.85 23.59
N VAL A 182 -0.84 -24.38 22.74
CA VAL A 182 -0.58 -23.37 21.71
C VAL A 182 -1.66 -22.30 21.84
N GLU A 183 -1.25 -21.06 21.96
CA GLU A 183 -2.13 -19.91 21.91
C GLU A 183 -1.84 -19.14 20.61
N VAL A 184 -2.85 -18.96 19.78
CA VAL A 184 -2.76 -18.08 18.61
C VAL A 184 -2.98 -16.66 19.10
N VAL A 185 -1.94 -15.82 18.99
CA VAL A 185 -1.93 -14.46 19.53
C VAL A 185 -2.42 -13.50 18.44
N THR A 186 -3.50 -12.79 18.73
CA THR A 186 -3.95 -11.67 17.89
C THR A 186 -3.26 -10.40 18.37
N LEU A 187 -2.42 -9.79 17.52
CA LEU A 187 -1.77 -8.51 17.84
C LEU A 187 -2.82 -7.42 17.91
N THR A 188 -2.90 -6.71 19.04
CA THR A 188 -3.76 -5.53 19.18
C THR A 188 -2.97 -4.28 18.86
N SER A 189 -3.40 -3.54 17.83
CA SER A 189 -2.83 -2.22 17.51
C SER A 189 -3.27 -1.20 18.57
N GLY A 190 -2.33 -0.75 19.40
CA GLY A 190 -2.58 0.33 20.36
C GLY A 190 -2.74 1.66 19.65
N MET A 191 -3.92 2.27 19.73
CA MET A 191 -4.15 3.64 19.26
C MET A 191 -3.39 4.63 20.14
N GLY A 192 -2.30 5.16 19.64
CA GLY A 192 -1.58 6.30 20.21
C GLY A 192 -1.78 7.55 19.36
N GLY A 193 -2.66 8.45 19.82
CA GLY A 193 -2.59 9.90 19.56
C GLY A 193 -3.12 10.44 18.25
N GLY A 194 -4.42 10.80 18.22
CA GLY A 194 -4.89 12.05 17.60
C GLY A 194 -4.81 12.24 16.10
N ALA A 195 -5.49 11.42 15.30
CA ALA A 195 -5.97 11.82 13.99
C ALA A 195 -7.50 11.93 14.04
N PRO A 196 -8.15 12.83 13.27
CA PRO A 196 -9.59 12.90 13.24
C PRO A 196 -10.17 11.59 12.72
N SER A 197 -11.08 11.03 13.50
CA SER A 197 -11.73 9.75 13.24
C SER A 197 -12.59 9.82 11.98
N GLY A 198 -12.01 9.40 10.84
CA GLY A 198 -12.73 8.75 9.78
C GLY A 198 -12.46 7.26 9.97
N GLY A 199 -13.37 6.55 10.61
CA GLY A 199 -13.16 5.16 10.93
C GLY A 199 -13.16 4.30 9.66
N PHE A 200 -12.01 3.79 9.28
CA PHE A 200 -11.88 2.67 8.36
C PHE A 200 -11.93 1.36 9.14
N GLY A 201 -13.08 1.06 9.69
CA GLY A 201 -13.39 -0.27 10.20
C GLY A 201 -14.03 -1.08 9.08
N GLY A 202 -13.22 -1.66 8.20
CA GLY A 202 -13.72 -2.64 7.25
C GLY A 202 -14.36 -3.79 8.01
N SER A 203 -15.62 -4.14 7.72
CA SER A 203 -16.25 -5.32 8.28
C SER A 203 -15.44 -6.54 7.87
N SER A 204 -15.18 -7.46 8.78
CA SER A 204 -14.53 -8.75 8.49
C SER A 204 -15.40 -9.67 7.63
N GLU A 205 -16.62 -9.24 7.30
CA GLU A 205 -17.57 -10.00 6.49
C GLU A 205 -17.45 -9.58 5.02
N VAL A 206 -17.11 -10.55 4.17
CA VAL A 206 -17.05 -10.36 2.71
C VAL A 206 -18.46 -10.12 2.19
N THR A 207 -18.71 -8.92 1.68
CA THR A 207 -19.97 -8.52 1.09
C THR A 207 -19.78 -8.19 -0.39
N GLN A 208 -20.49 -8.89 -1.27
CA GLN A 208 -20.40 -8.71 -2.72
C GLN A 208 -21.69 -8.14 -3.33
N GLY A 209 -22.67 -7.78 -2.49
CA GLY A 209 -23.96 -7.23 -2.93
C GLY A 209 -24.80 -8.24 -3.72
N ASP A 210 -25.76 -7.71 -4.48
CA ASP A 210 -26.63 -8.49 -5.36
C ASP A 210 -26.03 -8.66 -6.78
N SER A 211 -26.73 -9.41 -7.63
CA SER A 211 -26.38 -9.55 -9.05
C SER A 211 -27.63 -9.67 -9.90
N ALA A 212 -27.72 -8.85 -10.95
CA ALA A 212 -28.82 -8.94 -11.91
C ALA A 212 -28.80 -10.27 -12.71
N ASN A 213 -27.62 -10.80 -12.96
CA ASN A 213 -27.42 -12.06 -13.66
C ASN A 213 -26.32 -12.85 -12.97
N THR A 214 -26.62 -14.09 -12.55
CA THR A 214 -25.66 -15.00 -11.92
C THR A 214 -25.51 -16.26 -12.76
N ILE A 215 -24.25 -16.66 -13.04
CA ILE A 215 -23.90 -17.93 -13.64
C ILE A 215 -23.19 -18.75 -12.58
N SER A 216 -23.82 -19.85 -12.13
CA SER A 216 -23.29 -20.78 -11.12
C SER A 216 -23.18 -22.22 -11.61
N ALA A 217 -23.24 -22.43 -12.94
CA ALA A 217 -23.05 -23.72 -13.57
C ALA A 217 -22.12 -23.56 -14.78
N ASP A 218 -21.29 -24.59 -15.00
CA ASP A 218 -20.37 -24.63 -16.12
C ASP A 218 -21.12 -24.46 -17.45
N GLY A 219 -20.52 -23.70 -18.36
CA GLY A 219 -21.16 -23.46 -19.64
C GLY A 219 -20.43 -22.49 -20.56
N THR A 220 -20.97 -22.37 -21.76
CA THR A 220 -20.51 -21.43 -22.80
C THR A 220 -21.67 -20.51 -23.17
N TYR A 221 -21.41 -19.21 -23.16
CA TYR A 221 -22.36 -18.15 -23.48
C TYR A 221 -21.76 -17.28 -24.58
N THR A 222 -22.50 -17.10 -25.65
CA THR A 222 -22.06 -16.33 -26.82
C THR A 222 -23.04 -15.21 -27.13
N ASP A 223 -22.52 -14.06 -27.58
CA ASP A 223 -23.30 -12.93 -28.08
C ASP A 223 -24.45 -12.48 -27.12
N THR A 224 -24.27 -12.74 -25.82
CA THR A 224 -25.28 -12.45 -24.79
C THR A 224 -25.02 -11.07 -24.16
N THR A 225 -26.10 -10.37 -23.87
CA THR A 225 -26.04 -9.06 -23.18
C THR A 225 -26.51 -9.20 -21.74
N TYR A 226 -25.73 -8.69 -20.80
CA TYR A 226 -26.01 -8.62 -19.37
C TYR A 226 -26.04 -7.15 -18.94
N THR A 227 -27.08 -6.74 -18.24
CA THR A 227 -27.26 -5.34 -17.84
C THR A 227 -27.66 -5.22 -16.38
N SER A 228 -27.27 -4.13 -15.72
CA SER A 228 -27.76 -3.73 -14.42
C SER A 228 -27.81 -2.21 -14.28
N THR A 229 -28.77 -1.74 -13.47
CA THR A 229 -28.88 -0.36 -12.99
C THR A 229 -29.09 -0.31 -11.48
N GLY A 230 -29.08 -1.46 -10.80
CA GLY A 230 -29.33 -1.58 -9.37
C GLY A 230 -28.17 -1.08 -8.53
N ASP A 231 -28.45 -0.62 -7.32
CA ASP A 231 -27.47 -0.27 -6.32
C ASP A 231 -26.87 -1.54 -5.71
N ASP A 232 -25.58 -1.55 -5.38
CA ASP A 232 -24.85 -2.70 -4.84
C ASP A 232 -25.04 -4.00 -5.65
N GLU A 233 -25.24 -3.90 -6.95
CA GLU A 233 -25.61 -5.01 -7.83
C GLU A 233 -24.64 -5.17 -8.99
N ASN A 234 -24.08 -6.36 -9.18
CA ASN A 234 -23.29 -6.69 -10.38
C ASN A 234 -24.20 -6.85 -11.61
N ALA A 235 -23.74 -6.43 -12.80
CA ALA A 235 -24.49 -6.74 -14.02
C ALA A 235 -24.36 -8.23 -14.38
N LEU A 236 -23.19 -8.84 -14.13
CA LEU A 236 -22.93 -10.26 -14.29
C LEU A 236 -22.03 -10.76 -13.17
N ARG A 237 -22.44 -11.84 -12.48
CA ARG A 237 -21.62 -12.57 -11.52
C ARG A 237 -21.41 -14.01 -12.00
N ILE A 238 -20.15 -14.46 -11.96
CA ILE A 238 -19.78 -15.86 -12.15
C ILE A 238 -19.38 -16.42 -10.79
N ASP A 239 -20.15 -17.38 -10.28
CA ASP A 239 -20.05 -17.89 -8.92
C ASP A 239 -19.65 -19.36 -8.94
N GLY A 240 -18.36 -19.65 -8.71
CA GLY A 240 -17.82 -20.99 -8.54
C GLY A 240 -17.91 -21.92 -9.76
N ALA A 241 -18.04 -21.38 -10.98
CA ALA A 241 -18.27 -22.17 -12.19
C ALA A 241 -17.15 -22.01 -13.23
N ASP A 242 -16.96 -23.03 -14.07
CA ASP A 242 -16.11 -22.98 -15.26
C ASP A 242 -16.89 -22.45 -16.45
N VAL A 243 -16.63 -21.20 -16.86
CA VAL A 243 -17.44 -20.47 -17.83
C VAL A 243 -16.62 -19.94 -18.99
N THR A 244 -17.12 -20.13 -20.20
CA THR A 244 -16.61 -19.46 -21.41
C THR A 244 -17.61 -18.41 -21.87
N LEU A 245 -17.15 -17.17 -22.06
CA LEU A 245 -17.91 -16.02 -22.52
C LEU A 245 -17.27 -15.49 -23.82
N ASP A 246 -17.99 -15.52 -24.93
CA ASP A 246 -17.50 -15.03 -26.21
C ASP A 246 -18.47 -14.02 -26.85
N GLY A 247 -17.97 -12.87 -27.26
CA GLY A 247 -18.75 -11.81 -27.90
C GLY A 247 -19.81 -11.18 -26.98
N ILE A 248 -19.70 -11.34 -25.67
CA ILE A 248 -20.70 -10.82 -24.72
C ILE A 248 -20.64 -9.30 -24.60
N THR A 249 -21.77 -8.72 -24.21
CA THR A 249 -21.84 -7.32 -23.75
C THR A 249 -22.24 -7.30 -22.29
N VAL A 250 -21.49 -6.59 -21.45
CA VAL A 250 -21.83 -6.32 -20.06
C VAL A 250 -21.96 -4.81 -19.88
N ASP A 251 -23.12 -4.34 -19.43
CA ASP A 251 -23.38 -2.91 -19.24
C ASP A 251 -23.95 -2.62 -17.85
N LYS A 252 -23.13 -2.01 -17.02
CA LYS A 252 -23.49 -1.48 -15.71
C LYS A 252 -23.74 0.02 -15.84
N SER A 253 -24.91 0.41 -16.32
CA SER A 253 -25.18 1.79 -16.75
C SER A 253 -25.53 2.76 -15.61
N SER A 254 -25.77 2.27 -14.39
CA SER A 254 -25.94 3.07 -13.17
C SER A 254 -25.91 2.19 -11.92
N GLY A 255 -26.15 2.78 -10.76
CA GLY A 255 -26.19 2.16 -9.45
C GLY A 255 -25.17 2.79 -8.50
N ALA A 256 -25.62 3.09 -7.29
CA ALA A 256 -24.77 3.56 -6.21
C ALA A 256 -24.15 2.39 -5.45
N THR A 257 -23.04 2.63 -4.79
CA THR A 257 -22.42 1.69 -3.85
C THR A 257 -22.66 2.18 -2.44
N SER A 258 -23.25 1.35 -1.59
CA SER A 258 -23.50 1.69 -0.19
C SER A 258 -22.21 1.78 0.65
N ASN A 259 -21.15 1.08 0.23
CA ASN A 259 -19.85 1.07 0.87
C ASN A 259 -18.75 0.96 -0.18
N THR A 260 -17.95 2.02 -0.33
CA THR A 260 -16.86 2.10 -1.31
C THR A 260 -15.79 1.02 -1.07
N GLU A 261 -15.42 0.72 0.17
CA GLU A 261 -14.45 -0.33 0.48
C GLU A 261 -14.94 -1.71 0.02
N ASN A 262 -16.22 -2.04 0.20
CA ASN A 262 -16.77 -3.29 -0.31
C ASN A 262 -16.73 -3.35 -1.84
N GLY A 263 -16.92 -2.22 -2.50
CA GLY A 263 -16.72 -2.09 -3.95
C GLY A 263 -15.29 -2.32 -4.39
N ASP A 264 -14.34 -1.74 -3.68
CA ASP A 264 -12.92 -1.81 -4.00
C ASP A 264 -12.31 -3.17 -3.63
N PHE A 265 -12.71 -3.78 -2.51
CA PHE A 265 -12.09 -5.00 -2.01
C PHE A 265 -12.80 -6.28 -2.44
N TYR A 266 -14.13 -6.26 -2.59
CA TYR A 266 -14.93 -7.46 -2.82
C TYR A 266 -15.75 -7.46 -4.10
N GLY A 267 -15.71 -6.36 -4.87
CA GLY A 267 -16.36 -6.24 -6.17
C GLY A 267 -17.87 -5.96 -6.11
N VAL A 268 -18.34 -5.36 -5.00
CA VAL A 268 -19.71 -4.81 -4.96
C VAL A 268 -19.89 -3.80 -6.09
N ASN A 269 -21.00 -3.88 -6.82
CA ASN A 269 -21.34 -3.00 -7.92
C ASN A 269 -20.46 -3.13 -9.19
N ALA A 270 -19.52 -4.06 -9.25
CA ALA A 270 -18.72 -4.31 -10.46
C ALA A 270 -19.61 -4.70 -11.65
N ALA A 271 -19.22 -4.33 -12.86
CA ALA A 271 -19.93 -4.75 -14.07
C ALA A 271 -19.89 -6.27 -14.22
N LEU A 272 -18.70 -6.90 -14.16
CA LEU A 272 -18.51 -8.33 -14.14
C LEU A 272 -17.67 -8.73 -12.91
N LEU A 273 -18.22 -9.62 -12.07
CA LEU A 273 -17.54 -10.20 -10.91
C LEU A 273 -17.38 -11.71 -11.09
N ALA A 274 -16.15 -12.22 -11.02
CA ALA A 274 -15.85 -13.63 -10.86
C ALA A 274 -15.42 -13.90 -9.41
N THR A 275 -15.98 -14.93 -8.78
CA THR A 275 -15.77 -15.21 -7.35
C THR A 275 -15.91 -16.71 -7.03
N ASN A 276 -15.60 -17.08 -5.77
CA ASN A 276 -15.79 -18.44 -5.24
C ASN A 276 -15.08 -19.55 -6.03
N GLY A 277 -13.86 -19.26 -6.53
CA GLY A 277 -13.08 -20.24 -7.28
C GLY A 277 -13.54 -20.40 -8.74
N ALA A 278 -14.29 -19.45 -9.30
CA ALA A 278 -14.69 -19.46 -10.70
C ALA A 278 -13.47 -19.44 -11.64
N ASN A 279 -13.55 -20.20 -12.73
CA ASN A 279 -12.57 -20.18 -13.82
C ASN A 279 -13.25 -19.67 -15.10
N VAL A 280 -12.95 -18.42 -15.46
CA VAL A 280 -13.67 -17.72 -16.52
C VAL A 280 -12.74 -17.43 -17.70
N THR A 281 -13.17 -17.83 -18.89
CA THR A 281 -12.50 -17.44 -20.15
C THR A 281 -13.41 -16.46 -20.90
N ILE A 282 -12.90 -15.25 -21.16
CA ILE A 282 -13.63 -14.15 -21.80
C ILE A 282 -12.91 -13.76 -23.10
N THR A 283 -13.63 -13.77 -24.21
CA THR A 283 -13.10 -13.33 -25.51
C THR A 283 -14.05 -12.38 -26.19
N ASN A 284 -13.51 -11.40 -26.92
CA ASN A 284 -14.27 -10.47 -27.76
C ASN A 284 -15.40 -9.72 -27.01
N ALA A 285 -15.23 -9.50 -25.70
CA ALA A 285 -16.26 -8.87 -24.87
C ALA A 285 -16.21 -7.36 -24.97
N LYS A 286 -17.39 -6.75 -24.77
CA LYS A 286 -17.54 -5.33 -24.51
C LYS A 286 -18.09 -5.13 -23.10
N VAL A 287 -17.32 -4.53 -22.21
CA VAL A 287 -17.70 -4.23 -20.84
C VAL A 287 -17.75 -2.72 -20.64
N THR A 288 -18.90 -2.21 -20.18
CA THR A 288 -19.09 -0.78 -19.89
C THR A 288 -19.64 -0.58 -18.48
N SER A 289 -19.15 0.46 -17.79
CA SER A 289 -19.72 0.88 -16.50
C SER A 289 -19.73 2.40 -16.37
N SER A 290 -20.86 2.92 -15.87
CA SER A 290 -21.00 4.31 -15.42
C SER A 290 -21.52 4.39 -13.98
N ALA A 291 -21.42 3.29 -13.23
CA ALA A 291 -21.76 3.20 -11.82
C ALA A 291 -20.53 3.46 -10.94
N GLN A 292 -20.72 4.07 -9.78
CA GLN A 292 -19.67 4.22 -8.76
C GLN A 292 -19.22 2.84 -8.27
N ASN A 293 -17.92 2.62 -8.08
CA ASN A 293 -17.32 1.30 -7.84
C ASN A 293 -17.67 0.25 -8.91
N GLY A 294 -18.12 0.72 -10.08
CA GLY A 294 -18.50 -0.13 -11.21
C GLY A 294 -17.28 -0.64 -11.96
N ASN A 295 -16.37 -1.34 -11.24
CA ASN A 295 -15.18 -1.93 -11.84
C ASN A 295 -15.54 -2.78 -13.05
N GLY A 296 -14.77 -2.70 -14.13
CA GLY A 296 -15.11 -3.36 -15.39
C GLY A 296 -15.14 -4.89 -15.26
N VAL A 297 -14.00 -5.51 -14.98
CA VAL A 297 -13.87 -6.95 -14.75
C VAL A 297 -13.13 -7.20 -13.45
N PHE A 298 -13.78 -7.88 -12.52
CA PHE A 298 -13.29 -8.11 -11.17
C PHE A 298 -13.05 -9.59 -10.91
N SER A 299 -11.85 -9.97 -10.48
CA SER A 299 -11.47 -11.31 -10.02
C SER A 299 -11.28 -11.28 -8.51
N TYR A 300 -12.14 -11.94 -7.75
CA TYR A 300 -12.09 -11.97 -6.30
C TYR A 300 -11.87 -13.37 -5.74
N GLY A 301 -10.90 -13.47 -4.82
CA GLY A 301 -10.72 -14.63 -3.95
C GLY A 301 -9.80 -15.70 -4.53
N SER A 302 -9.10 -16.38 -3.60
CA SER A 302 -8.17 -17.46 -3.94
C SER A 302 -8.86 -18.56 -4.76
N GLY A 303 -8.19 -19.07 -5.78
CA GLY A 303 -8.71 -20.05 -6.71
C GLY A 303 -9.56 -19.47 -7.85
N THR A 304 -10.01 -18.20 -7.76
CA THR A 304 -10.70 -17.55 -8.87
C THR A 304 -9.71 -17.13 -9.95
N THR A 305 -10.01 -17.46 -11.20
CA THR A 305 -9.18 -17.12 -12.36
C THR A 305 -10.02 -16.52 -13.47
N VAL A 306 -9.63 -15.35 -13.95
CA VAL A 306 -10.21 -14.71 -15.14
C VAL A 306 -9.14 -14.66 -16.23
N ASN A 307 -9.42 -15.33 -17.37
CA ASN A 307 -8.63 -15.25 -18.59
C ASN A 307 -9.41 -14.40 -19.59
N ILE A 308 -8.93 -13.19 -19.91
CA ILE A 308 -9.65 -12.27 -20.79
C ILE A 308 -8.77 -11.81 -21.95
N SER A 309 -9.32 -11.81 -23.17
CA SER A 309 -8.58 -11.40 -24.36
C SER A 309 -9.44 -10.67 -25.38
N ASN A 310 -8.78 -9.86 -26.26
CA ASN A 310 -9.39 -9.17 -27.40
C ASN A 310 -10.66 -8.39 -27.01
N SER A 311 -10.71 -7.81 -25.84
CA SER A 311 -11.91 -7.22 -25.25
C SER A 311 -11.73 -5.72 -24.99
N THR A 312 -12.84 -5.00 -24.95
CA THR A 312 -12.86 -3.56 -24.61
C THR A 312 -13.55 -3.34 -23.29
N ILE A 313 -12.92 -2.59 -22.39
CA ILE A 313 -13.45 -2.23 -21.08
C ILE A 313 -13.45 -0.70 -20.97
N THR A 314 -14.60 -0.12 -20.61
CA THR A 314 -14.74 1.33 -20.40
C THR A 314 -15.50 1.59 -19.12
N THR A 315 -14.87 2.33 -18.19
CA THR A 315 -15.53 2.80 -16.95
C THR A 315 -15.45 4.31 -16.86
N THR A 316 -16.49 4.96 -16.29
CA THR A 316 -16.57 6.42 -16.31
C THR A 316 -16.84 7.07 -14.96
N ALA A 317 -17.31 6.33 -13.97
CA ALA A 317 -17.57 6.85 -12.62
C ALA A 317 -16.36 6.65 -11.69
N ASP A 318 -16.37 7.33 -10.55
CA ASP A 318 -15.32 7.27 -9.56
C ASP A 318 -15.21 5.86 -8.92
N ASN A 319 -14.01 5.51 -8.45
CA ASN A 319 -13.64 4.21 -7.87
C ASN A 319 -13.97 3.01 -8.79
N SER A 320 -13.88 3.21 -10.10
CA SER A 320 -14.28 2.23 -11.11
C SER A 320 -13.10 1.86 -12.00
N GLY A 321 -12.26 0.91 -11.53
CA GLY A 321 -11.11 0.40 -12.27
C GLY A 321 -11.49 -0.37 -13.54
N GLY A 322 -10.50 -0.61 -14.38
CA GLY A 322 -10.68 -1.40 -15.61
C GLY A 322 -10.73 -2.90 -15.33
N ILE A 323 -9.58 -3.52 -15.11
CA ILE A 323 -9.46 -4.88 -14.56
C ILE A 323 -9.01 -4.76 -13.11
N GLN A 324 -9.65 -5.51 -12.22
CA GLN A 324 -9.34 -5.50 -10.80
C GLN A 324 -9.21 -6.91 -10.24
N THR A 325 -8.22 -7.10 -9.35
CA THR A 325 -7.92 -8.40 -8.74
C THR A 325 -7.64 -8.21 -7.27
N THR A 326 -8.40 -8.91 -6.41
CA THR A 326 -8.25 -8.81 -4.95
C THR A 326 -8.48 -10.17 -4.26
N GLY A 327 -8.15 -10.24 -2.97
CA GLY A 327 -8.39 -11.43 -2.16
C GLY A 327 -7.68 -12.70 -2.64
N GLY A 328 -6.55 -12.56 -3.34
CA GLY A 328 -5.79 -13.69 -3.88
C GLY A 328 -6.31 -14.24 -5.22
N GLY A 329 -7.14 -13.48 -5.94
CA GLY A 329 -7.61 -13.85 -7.29
C GLY A 329 -6.50 -13.81 -8.34
N THR A 330 -6.79 -14.29 -9.54
CA THR A 330 -5.87 -14.25 -10.69
C THR A 330 -6.57 -13.65 -11.90
N THR A 331 -5.92 -12.69 -12.57
CA THR A 331 -6.34 -12.17 -13.87
C THR A 331 -5.22 -12.34 -14.89
N ASN A 332 -5.50 -13.04 -15.99
CA ASN A 332 -4.65 -13.14 -17.17
C ASN A 332 -5.32 -12.39 -18.31
N ALA A 333 -4.73 -11.29 -18.75
CA ALA A 333 -5.28 -10.41 -19.77
C ALA A 333 -4.37 -10.37 -21.01
N SER A 334 -4.95 -10.37 -22.20
CA SER A 334 -4.19 -10.15 -23.43
C SER A 334 -4.95 -9.29 -24.43
N ASP A 335 -4.22 -8.36 -25.07
CA ASP A 335 -4.74 -7.51 -26.13
C ASP A 335 -6.04 -6.77 -25.77
N LEU A 336 -6.14 -6.23 -24.55
CA LEU A 336 -7.27 -5.46 -24.11
C LEU A 336 -7.15 -3.97 -24.54
N ILE A 337 -8.31 -3.34 -24.71
CA ILE A 337 -8.43 -1.88 -24.77
C ILE A 337 -9.20 -1.44 -23.52
N VAL A 338 -8.50 -0.88 -22.55
CA VAL A 338 -9.07 -0.42 -21.28
C VAL A 338 -9.01 1.09 -21.21
N THR A 339 -10.14 1.70 -20.88
CA THR A 339 -10.21 3.16 -20.62
C THR A 339 -11.04 3.41 -19.37
N THR A 340 -10.44 4.07 -18.38
CA THR A 340 -11.12 4.55 -17.18
C THR A 340 -11.14 6.07 -17.16
N SER A 341 -12.20 6.69 -16.62
CA SER A 341 -12.32 8.16 -16.61
C SER A 341 -12.71 8.75 -15.25
N GLY A 342 -13.16 7.92 -14.31
CA GLY A 342 -13.45 8.34 -12.94
C GLY A 342 -12.18 8.62 -12.13
N ASN A 343 -12.33 9.37 -11.04
CA ASN A 343 -11.27 9.54 -10.05
C ASN A 343 -11.05 8.23 -9.28
N SER A 344 -9.84 7.99 -8.78
CA SER A 344 -9.47 6.75 -8.08
C SER A 344 -9.81 5.48 -8.88
N SER A 345 -9.57 5.51 -10.19
CA SER A 345 -10.02 4.50 -11.16
C SER A 345 -8.86 4.04 -12.04
N ALA A 346 -7.93 3.28 -11.46
CA ALA A 346 -6.78 2.74 -12.21
C ALA A 346 -7.22 1.79 -13.32
N ALA A 347 -6.50 1.77 -14.45
CA ALA A 347 -6.84 0.89 -15.57
C ALA A 347 -6.53 -0.59 -15.27
N ILE A 348 -5.43 -0.85 -14.58
CA ILE A 348 -5.08 -2.14 -13.96
C ILE A 348 -4.98 -1.89 -12.46
N ARG A 349 -5.80 -2.61 -11.69
CA ARG A 349 -5.90 -2.36 -10.25
C ARG A 349 -5.87 -3.66 -9.45
N SER A 350 -5.24 -3.61 -8.30
CA SER A 350 -5.43 -4.56 -7.22
C SER A 350 -5.68 -3.80 -5.93
N ASP A 351 -6.22 -4.51 -4.94
CA ASP A 351 -6.53 -3.93 -3.65
C ASP A 351 -6.40 -5.01 -2.56
N ARG A 352 -6.90 -4.76 -1.36
CA ARG A 352 -6.75 -5.60 -0.16
C ARG A 352 -6.81 -7.11 -0.45
N GLY A 353 -5.82 -7.84 0.09
CA GLY A 353 -5.67 -9.28 -0.12
C GLY A 353 -4.95 -9.65 -1.42
N GLY A 354 -4.55 -8.68 -2.23
CA GLY A 354 -3.68 -8.87 -3.39
C GLY A 354 -4.18 -9.89 -4.40
N GLY A 355 -3.23 -10.54 -5.07
CA GLY A 355 -3.46 -11.57 -6.07
C GLY A 355 -2.37 -11.59 -7.14
N THR A 356 -2.71 -12.08 -8.32
CA THR A 356 -1.80 -12.14 -9.47
C THR A 356 -2.46 -11.54 -10.70
N VAL A 357 -1.78 -10.59 -11.34
CA VAL A 357 -2.23 -10.01 -12.61
C VAL A 357 -1.14 -10.16 -13.67
N ASN A 358 -1.46 -10.87 -14.74
CA ASN A 358 -0.58 -11.04 -15.89
C ASN A 358 -1.22 -10.40 -17.11
N VAL A 359 -0.51 -9.48 -17.74
CA VAL A 359 -0.97 -8.75 -18.94
C VAL A 359 0.04 -8.93 -20.07
N ASP A 360 -0.44 -9.26 -21.27
CA ASP A 360 0.39 -9.32 -22.49
C ASP A 360 -0.31 -8.59 -23.64
N GLY A 361 0.27 -7.49 -24.10
CA GLY A 361 -0.31 -6.64 -25.13
C GLY A 361 -1.42 -5.72 -24.65
N GLY A 362 -1.96 -4.94 -25.57
CA GLY A 362 -3.08 -4.05 -25.31
C GLY A 362 -2.73 -2.62 -24.91
N SER A 363 -3.77 -1.84 -24.64
CA SER A 363 -3.67 -0.42 -24.25
C SER A 363 -4.55 -0.15 -23.03
N TYR A 364 -3.96 0.44 -22.00
CA TYR A 364 -4.56 0.70 -20.71
C TYR A 364 -4.41 2.18 -20.39
N ALA A 365 -5.51 2.92 -20.44
CA ALA A 365 -5.53 4.36 -20.22
C ALA A 365 -6.44 4.75 -19.06
N SER A 366 -5.92 5.54 -18.14
CA SER A 366 -6.68 6.22 -17.09
C SER A 366 -6.70 7.74 -17.34
N ASN A 367 -7.86 8.37 -17.15
CA ASN A 367 -8.05 9.79 -17.37
C ASN A 367 -8.41 10.57 -16.11
N GLY A 368 -8.83 9.87 -15.06
CA GLY A 368 -9.24 10.47 -13.80
C GLY A 368 -8.07 10.97 -12.97
N TYR A 369 -8.41 11.78 -11.97
CA TYR A 369 -7.49 12.23 -10.95
C TYR A 369 -7.23 11.11 -9.94
N ASN A 370 -6.00 11.00 -9.43
CA ASN A 370 -5.60 9.90 -8.54
C ASN A 370 -5.91 8.51 -9.14
N SER A 371 -5.65 8.36 -10.44
CA SER A 371 -5.99 7.18 -11.23
C SER A 371 -4.77 6.73 -12.02
N PRO A 372 -3.84 5.99 -11.41
CA PRO A 372 -2.67 5.49 -12.13
C PRO A 372 -3.07 4.51 -13.26
N ALA A 373 -2.21 4.32 -14.23
CA ALA A 373 -2.41 3.26 -15.21
C ALA A 373 -2.36 1.87 -14.55
N VAL A 374 -1.45 1.71 -13.55
CA VAL A 374 -1.33 0.49 -12.73
C VAL A 374 -1.23 0.86 -11.25
N TYR A 375 -2.14 0.34 -10.43
CA TYR A 375 -2.09 0.38 -8.97
C TYR A 375 -1.93 -1.02 -8.41
N SER A 376 -0.83 -1.26 -7.68
CA SER A 376 -0.46 -2.60 -7.23
C SER A 376 -0.42 -2.74 -5.71
N THR A 377 -1.30 -3.59 -5.20
CA THR A 377 -1.21 -4.29 -3.92
C THR A 377 -1.12 -5.81 -4.14
N ALA A 378 -0.54 -6.24 -5.27
CA ALA A 378 -0.46 -7.61 -5.77
C ALA A 378 0.85 -7.86 -6.51
N ASP A 379 1.01 -9.04 -7.08
CA ASP A 379 2.05 -9.33 -8.06
C ASP A 379 1.51 -9.04 -9.47
N ILE A 380 1.94 -7.93 -10.06
CA ILE A 380 1.51 -7.48 -11.39
C ILE A 380 2.65 -7.58 -12.40
N THR A 381 2.46 -8.36 -13.46
CA THR A 381 3.37 -8.46 -14.60
C THR A 381 2.68 -7.96 -15.86
N VAL A 382 3.30 -7.00 -16.56
CA VAL A 382 2.78 -6.45 -17.82
C VAL A 382 3.85 -6.54 -18.91
N LYS A 383 3.47 -7.05 -20.08
CA LYS A 383 4.35 -7.20 -21.25
C LYS A 383 3.73 -6.57 -22.48
N ASN A 384 4.58 -5.99 -23.34
CA ASN A 384 4.21 -5.54 -24.68
C ASN A 384 2.99 -4.60 -24.73
N ALA A 385 2.75 -3.80 -23.69
CA ALA A 385 1.55 -2.99 -23.54
C ALA A 385 1.86 -1.49 -23.52
N THR A 386 0.84 -0.68 -23.81
CA THR A 386 0.85 0.76 -23.61
C THR A 386 0.06 1.11 -22.36
N LEU A 387 0.71 1.76 -21.40
CA LEU A 387 0.17 2.18 -20.11
C LEU A 387 0.18 3.71 -20.02
N THR A 388 -0.98 4.33 -19.87
CA THR A 388 -1.08 5.80 -19.87
C THR A 388 -1.97 6.29 -18.74
N ALA A 389 -1.42 7.17 -17.90
CA ALA A 389 -2.20 7.96 -16.94
C ALA A 389 -2.20 9.43 -17.39
N ASN A 390 -3.38 9.93 -17.76
CA ASN A 390 -3.50 11.28 -18.34
C ASN A 390 -3.65 12.38 -17.29
N ASN A 391 -3.94 12.04 -16.03
CA ASN A 391 -4.13 13.00 -14.95
C ASN A 391 -3.69 12.42 -13.58
N SER A 392 -2.70 11.57 -13.61
CA SER A 392 -2.13 10.89 -12.43
C SER A 392 -0.71 10.43 -12.73
N GLU A 393 -0.03 9.90 -11.72
CA GLU A 393 1.16 9.07 -11.85
C GLU A 393 0.86 7.81 -12.68
N ALA A 394 1.85 7.28 -13.38
CA ALA A 394 1.63 6.09 -14.22
C ALA A 394 1.52 4.81 -13.41
N LEU A 395 2.38 4.64 -12.41
CA LEU A 395 2.54 3.40 -11.65
C LEU A 395 2.57 3.68 -10.15
N VAL A 396 1.85 2.87 -9.39
CA VAL A 396 1.88 2.89 -7.92
C VAL A 396 2.10 1.49 -7.39
N ILE A 397 3.06 1.32 -6.46
CA ILE A 397 3.29 0.09 -5.72
C ILE A 397 3.15 0.39 -4.23
N GLU A 398 2.24 -0.30 -3.58
CA GLU A 398 2.02 -0.19 -2.14
C GLU A 398 2.48 -1.46 -1.42
N GLY A 399 3.34 -1.30 -0.41
CA GLY A 399 3.79 -2.37 0.48
C GLY A 399 4.59 -3.47 -0.21
N LYS A 400 4.51 -4.68 0.32
CA LYS A 400 5.18 -5.90 -0.14
C LYS A 400 4.57 -6.43 -1.45
N ASN A 401 4.62 -5.64 -2.52
CA ASN A 401 3.99 -5.96 -3.78
C ASN A 401 4.91 -5.64 -4.95
N SER A 402 4.51 -6.01 -6.16
CA SER A 402 5.38 -5.88 -7.31
C SER A 402 4.70 -5.32 -8.56
N ILE A 403 5.48 -4.59 -9.37
CA ILE A 403 5.21 -4.32 -10.79
C ILE A 403 6.44 -4.75 -11.59
N VAL A 404 6.23 -5.68 -12.52
CA VAL A 404 7.26 -6.14 -13.46
C VAL A 404 6.82 -5.83 -14.89
N LEU A 405 7.61 -5.02 -15.60
CA LEU A 405 7.30 -4.57 -16.97
C LEU A 405 8.34 -5.09 -17.97
N GLU A 406 7.87 -5.61 -19.10
CA GLU A 406 8.71 -6.02 -20.23
C GLU A 406 8.21 -5.38 -21.53
N ASN A 407 9.05 -4.59 -22.20
CA ASN A 407 8.75 -3.92 -23.48
C ASN A 407 7.45 -3.09 -23.44
N CYS A 408 7.21 -2.37 -22.36
CA CYS A 408 6.02 -1.53 -22.20
C CYS A 408 6.35 -0.07 -22.52
N ASP A 409 5.36 0.65 -23.08
CA ASP A 409 5.41 2.11 -23.21
C ASP A 409 4.54 2.73 -22.11
N VAL A 410 5.20 3.37 -21.14
CA VAL A 410 4.57 3.90 -19.92
C VAL A 410 4.63 5.43 -19.92
N THR A 411 3.50 6.08 -19.72
CA THR A 411 3.43 7.54 -19.62
C THR A 411 2.52 7.96 -18.48
N GLY A 412 3.01 8.82 -17.58
CA GLY A 412 2.23 9.50 -16.56
C GLY A 412 2.22 11.01 -16.74
N ASN A 413 1.12 11.63 -16.32
CA ASN A 413 0.89 13.07 -16.42
C ASN A 413 0.19 13.58 -15.16
N MET A 414 0.83 13.41 -14.02
CA MET A 414 0.35 13.94 -12.74
C MET A 414 0.40 15.46 -12.77
N SER A 415 -0.74 16.14 -12.65
CA SER A 415 -0.82 17.59 -12.82
C SER A 415 -0.49 18.37 -11.55
N ASP A 416 -0.82 17.83 -10.38
CA ASP A 416 -0.55 18.39 -9.07
C ASP A 416 -0.63 17.28 -8.00
N THR A 417 -0.34 17.62 -6.76
CA THR A 417 -0.36 16.66 -5.63
C THR A 417 -1.70 16.54 -4.93
N LYS A 418 -2.69 17.35 -5.33
CA LYS A 418 -3.98 17.46 -4.65
C LYS A 418 -4.83 16.22 -4.88
N GLY A 419 -5.22 15.53 -3.81
CA GLY A 419 -6.02 14.30 -3.84
C GLY A 419 -5.27 13.08 -4.38
N SER A 420 -3.99 13.23 -4.71
CA SER A 420 -3.08 12.15 -5.04
C SER A 420 -2.62 11.42 -3.78
N SER A 421 -2.03 10.24 -3.94
CA SER A 421 -1.39 9.52 -2.85
C SER A 421 -0.13 10.20 -2.31
N SER A 422 0.41 11.24 -2.97
CA SER A 422 1.49 12.08 -2.45
C SER A 422 1.12 13.56 -2.48
N GLU A 423 1.08 14.21 -1.33
CA GLU A 423 0.90 15.66 -1.22
C GLU A 423 2.20 16.45 -1.35
N GLU A 424 3.35 15.80 -1.41
CA GLU A 424 4.64 16.42 -1.21
C GLU A 424 5.37 16.70 -2.52
N ASN A 425 5.10 15.93 -3.56
CA ASN A 425 5.66 16.18 -4.88
C ASN A 425 4.84 15.56 -6.02
N VAL A 426 5.07 16.04 -7.23
CA VAL A 426 4.54 15.46 -8.46
C VAL A 426 5.54 14.41 -8.95
N HIS A 427 5.06 13.25 -9.38
CA HIS A 427 5.90 12.12 -9.78
C HIS A 427 5.21 11.21 -10.79
N ASN A 428 5.98 10.31 -11.39
CA ASN A 428 5.48 9.39 -12.42
C ASN A 428 5.34 7.94 -11.90
N VAL A 429 6.25 7.51 -11.05
CA VAL A 429 6.19 6.21 -10.36
C VAL A 429 6.26 6.45 -8.86
N MET A 430 5.29 5.92 -8.12
CA MET A 430 5.28 5.97 -6.66
C MET A 430 5.46 4.59 -6.06
N ILE A 431 6.35 4.48 -5.05
CA ILE A 431 6.57 3.25 -4.31
C ILE A 431 6.56 3.60 -2.82
N TYR A 432 5.60 3.03 -2.08
CA TYR A 432 5.37 3.46 -0.71
C TYR A 432 4.70 2.38 0.16
N GLN A 433 4.61 2.63 1.45
CA GLN A 433 3.80 1.88 2.40
C GLN A 433 2.81 2.81 3.08
N SER A 434 1.51 2.58 2.88
CA SER A 434 0.45 3.45 3.42
C SER A 434 0.20 3.26 4.91
N MET A 435 0.45 2.07 5.46
CA MET A 435 0.05 1.65 6.81
C MET A 435 -1.48 1.57 7.00
N SER A 436 -2.27 1.56 5.91
CA SER A 436 -3.74 1.41 5.95
C SER A 436 -4.19 -0.02 6.26
N GLY A 437 -3.30 -1.01 6.04
CA GLY A 437 -3.61 -2.43 6.10
C GLY A 437 -4.14 -3.00 4.77
N ASP A 438 -4.10 -2.22 3.69
CA ASP A 438 -4.49 -2.70 2.35
C ASP A 438 -3.38 -3.52 1.68
N ALA A 439 -2.14 -3.25 2.07
CA ALA A 439 -0.97 -4.00 1.64
C ALA A 439 -0.09 -4.37 2.83
N ASP A 440 0.46 -5.59 2.82
CA ASP A 440 1.42 -6.05 3.82
C ASP A 440 2.68 -5.18 3.82
N VAL A 441 3.24 -4.96 5.00
CA VAL A 441 4.54 -4.31 5.14
C VAL A 441 5.64 -5.26 4.64
N GLY A 442 6.55 -4.72 3.82
CA GLY A 442 7.66 -5.53 3.31
C GLY A 442 8.37 -4.86 2.14
N THR A 443 9.11 -5.68 1.39
CA THR A 443 9.90 -5.19 0.26
C THR A 443 9.04 -5.05 -0.99
N SER A 444 8.92 -3.81 -1.48
CA SER A 444 8.33 -3.51 -2.79
C SER A 444 9.31 -3.88 -3.90
N THR A 445 8.81 -4.34 -5.05
CA THR A 445 9.64 -4.65 -6.22
C THR A 445 9.16 -3.90 -7.45
N PHE A 446 10.05 -3.11 -8.04
CA PHE A 446 9.83 -2.53 -9.37
C PHE A 446 10.91 -3.01 -10.33
N SER A 447 10.51 -3.65 -11.42
CA SER A 447 11.43 -4.08 -12.47
C SER A 447 10.91 -3.69 -13.83
N MET A 448 11.77 -3.07 -14.67
CA MET A 448 11.40 -2.76 -16.05
C MET A 448 12.56 -3.13 -17.00
N THR A 449 12.21 -3.89 -18.04
CA THR A 449 13.13 -4.30 -19.11
C THR A 449 12.62 -3.85 -20.46
N GLY A 450 13.42 -3.07 -21.18
CA GLY A 450 13.04 -2.50 -22.48
C GLY A 450 11.87 -1.53 -22.39
N GLY A 451 11.40 -1.03 -23.53
CA GLY A 451 10.30 -0.07 -23.61
C GLY A 451 10.69 1.36 -23.21
N THR A 452 9.67 2.18 -22.93
CA THR A 452 9.82 3.61 -22.61
C THR A 452 9.09 3.94 -21.30
N LEU A 453 9.75 4.73 -20.43
CA LEU A 453 9.16 5.29 -19.22
C LEU A 453 9.21 6.82 -19.31
N THR A 454 8.05 7.46 -19.44
CA THR A 454 7.89 8.90 -19.67
C THR A 454 7.14 9.56 -18.52
N ALA A 455 7.78 10.54 -17.88
CA ALA A 455 7.13 11.50 -16.97
C ALA A 455 6.82 12.79 -17.74
N LYS A 456 5.56 13.21 -17.74
CA LYS A 456 5.18 14.52 -18.30
C LYS A 456 5.45 15.66 -17.31
N ASN A 457 5.35 15.38 -16.01
CA ASN A 457 5.58 16.34 -14.93
C ASN A 457 6.25 15.65 -13.75
N GLY A 458 7.05 16.40 -13.00
CA GLY A 458 7.63 16.04 -11.72
C GLY A 458 8.75 15.00 -11.78
N ASP A 459 8.94 14.33 -10.68
CA ASP A 459 10.00 13.33 -10.52
C ASP A 459 9.69 12.04 -11.30
N MET A 460 10.73 11.39 -11.82
CA MET A 460 10.51 10.12 -12.52
C MET A 460 10.08 9.01 -11.55
N ILE A 461 10.78 8.85 -10.42
CA ILE A 461 10.48 7.83 -9.41
C ILE A 461 10.55 8.47 -8.02
N TYR A 462 9.51 8.28 -7.22
CA TYR A 462 9.40 8.71 -5.83
C TYR A 462 9.22 7.49 -4.92
N VAL A 463 10.09 7.36 -3.91
CA VAL A 463 10.04 6.25 -2.94
C VAL A 463 10.01 6.80 -1.53
N THR A 464 9.04 6.36 -0.72
CA THR A 464 8.87 6.81 0.67
C THR A 464 8.31 5.72 1.57
N ASN A 465 8.73 5.68 2.83
CA ASN A 465 8.20 4.78 3.88
C ASN A 465 8.21 3.29 3.49
N THR A 466 9.16 2.82 2.69
CA THR A 466 9.21 1.42 2.28
C THR A 466 10.64 0.95 2.00
N HIS A 467 10.87 -0.36 1.99
CA HIS A 467 12.02 -0.98 1.37
C HIS A 467 11.67 -1.33 -0.09
N CYS A 468 12.51 -0.91 -1.05
CA CYS A 468 12.27 -1.09 -2.48
C CYS A 468 13.49 -1.71 -3.19
N VAL A 469 13.26 -2.76 -3.98
CA VAL A 469 14.22 -3.27 -4.97
C VAL A 469 13.79 -2.79 -6.36
N LEU A 470 14.64 -1.97 -6.98
CA LEU A 470 14.40 -1.32 -8.27
C LEU A 470 15.40 -1.79 -9.30
N THR A 471 14.95 -2.40 -10.39
CA THR A 471 15.80 -2.89 -11.49
C THR A 471 15.37 -2.31 -12.82
N LEU A 472 16.30 -1.66 -13.52
CA LEU A 472 16.09 -1.10 -14.85
C LEU A 472 17.10 -1.69 -15.84
N SER A 473 16.60 -2.18 -16.99
CA SER A 473 17.45 -2.78 -18.02
C SER A 473 17.00 -2.38 -19.43
N GLY A 474 17.82 -1.60 -20.13
CA GLY A 474 17.55 -1.17 -21.50
C GLY A 474 16.30 -0.32 -21.70
N VAL A 475 15.84 0.35 -20.66
CA VAL A 475 14.65 1.23 -20.66
C VAL A 475 15.02 2.58 -21.22
N THR A 476 14.20 3.12 -22.13
CA THR A 476 14.28 4.53 -22.55
C THR A 476 13.55 5.39 -21.52
N ILE A 477 14.28 6.17 -20.73
CA ILE A 477 13.71 7.07 -19.72
C ILE A 477 13.63 8.48 -20.29
N GLN A 478 12.44 9.09 -20.18
CA GLN A 478 12.16 10.44 -20.66
C GLN A 478 11.45 11.23 -19.57
N ASN A 479 12.15 12.21 -18.97
CA ASN A 479 11.51 13.18 -18.09
C ASN A 479 11.32 14.47 -18.88
N GLU A 480 10.07 14.88 -19.13
CA GLU A 480 9.73 16.11 -19.85
C GLU A 480 9.72 17.33 -18.91
N ASP A 481 9.73 17.12 -17.59
CA ASP A 481 9.88 18.17 -16.60
C ASP A 481 11.37 18.44 -16.35
N ALA A 482 11.82 19.64 -16.65
CA ALA A 482 13.22 20.03 -16.51
C ALA A 482 13.68 20.14 -15.04
N ASP A 483 12.73 20.33 -14.12
CA ASP A 483 12.99 20.45 -12.68
C ASP A 483 12.78 19.10 -11.96
N GLY A 484 12.24 18.09 -12.64
CA GLY A 484 12.01 16.75 -12.10
C GLY A 484 13.30 15.93 -11.98
N VAL A 485 13.50 15.25 -10.85
CA VAL A 485 14.65 14.36 -10.63
C VAL A 485 14.37 12.95 -11.14
N LEU A 486 15.44 12.20 -11.40
CA LEU A 486 15.35 10.80 -11.81
C LEU A 486 14.82 9.91 -10.68
N LEU A 487 15.30 10.13 -9.46
CA LEU A 487 14.92 9.32 -8.30
C LEU A 487 14.97 10.16 -7.03
N ARG A 488 13.86 10.18 -6.31
CA ARG A 488 13.74 10.79 -5.00
C ARG A 488 13.48 9.72 -3.94
N VAL A 489 14.38 9.62 -2.96
CA VAL A 489 14.38 8.63 -1.87
C VAL A 489 14.28 9.38 -0.55
N VAL A 490 13.09 9.57 -0.02
CA VAL A 490 12.88 10.47 1.13
C VAL A 490 11.80 9.95 2.07
N GLY A 491 11.82 10.43 3.33
CA GLY A 491 10.67 10.35 4.21
C GLY A 491 9.59 11.34 3.79
N ASN A 492 8.39 11.19 4.35
CA ASN A 492 7.25 12.05 4.10
C ASN A 492 6.75 12.74 5.37
N SER A 493 5.79 13.68 5.24
CA SER A 493 5.23 14.43 6.36
C SER A 493 4.33 13.61 7.29
N ALA A 494 4.00 12.37 6.93
CA ALA A 494 3.00 11.53 7.56
C ALA A 494 1.57 12.14 7.59
N SER A 495 1.28 13.13 6.75
CA SER A 495 -0.05 13.75 6.66
C SER A 495 -1.14 12.76 6.25
N HIS A 496 -0.77 11.72 5.47
CA HIS A 496 -1.65 10.61 5.09
C HIS A 496 -1.57 9.40 6.03
N GLY A 497 -0.84 9.50 7.15
CA GLY A 497 -0.63 8.35 8.05
C GLY A 497 0.44 7.37 7.56
N TRP A 498 1.27 7.75 6.58
CA TRP A 498 2.34 6.88 6.05
C TRP A 498 3.57 6.90 6.95
N GLY A 499 3.55 6.02 7.94
CA GLY A 499 4.58 5.91 8.95
C GLY A 499 4.60 7.07 9.94
N THR A 500 5.75 7.30 10.56
CA THR A 500 5.97 8.39 11.54
C THR A 500 6.92 9.42 10.93
N ALA A 501 6.50 10.68 10.89
CA ALA A 501 7.30 11.80 10.39
C ALA A 501 8.69 11.82 11.02
N GLY A 502 9.73 11.92 10.19
CA GLY A 502 11.13 11.85 10.62
C GLY A 502 11.67 10.45 10.93
N SER A 503 10.84 9.39 10.77
CA SER A 503 11.25 7.97 10.92
C SER A 503 10.73 7.09 9.79
N ASN A 504 10.09 7.66 8.78
CA ASN A 504 9.50 6.99 7.62
C ASN A 504 10.34 7.14 6.35
N GLY A 505 11.65 7.07 6.49
CA GLY A 505 12.59 7.05 5.36
C GLY A 505 12.41 5.83 4.47
N ALA A 506 12.80 5.96 3.22
CA ALA A 506 12.84 4.87 2.26
C ALA A 506 14.19 4.14 2.28
N GLN A 507 14.20 2.85 1.95
CA GLN A 507 15.40 2.05 1.73
C GLN A 507 15.35 1.52 0.29
N VAL A 508 16.26 1.95 -0.57
CA VAL A 508 16.17 1.65 -2.01
C VAL A 508 17.44 0.96 -2.49
N GLU A 509 17.27 -0.21 -3.12
CA GLU A 509 18.32 -0.93 -3.83
C GLU A 509 18.10 -0.77 -5.33
N VAL A 510 18.96 0.02 -6.01
CA VAL A 510 18.88 0.26 -7.45
C VAL A 510 19.90 -0.58 -8.19
N THR A 511 19.43 -1.33 -9.17
CA THR A 511 20.28 -2.00 -10.16
C THR A 511 20.03 -1.43 -11.56
N ALA A 512 21.05 -0.78 -12.14
CA ALA A 512 21.07 -0.41 -13.55
C ALA A 512 21.86 -1.48 -14.32
N ASP A 513 21.18 -2.25 -15.19
CA ASP A 513 21.73 -3.38 -15.93
C ASP A 513 21.72 -3.11 -17.45
N GLY A 514 22.87 -2.76 -18.01
CA GLY A 514 22.94 -2.31 -19.40
C GLY A 514 22.06 -1.08 -19.67
N GLN A 515 21.89 -0.23 -18.66
CA GLN A 515 20.95 0.87 -18.62
C GLN A 515 21.64 2.23 -18.77
N THR A 516 21.01 3.12 -19.51
CA THR A 516 21.36 4.55 -19.50
C THR A 516 20.44 5.30 -18.56
N LEU A 517 21.01 5.95 -17.56
CA LEU A 517 20.32 6.82 -16.60
C LEU A 517 20.72 8.27 -16.81
N THR A 518 19.76 9.18 -16.83
CA THR A 518 20.00 10.62 -16.91
C THR A 518 19.09 11.36 -15.95
N GLY A 519 19.63 12.30 -15.21
CA GLY A 519 18.94 13.10 -14.20
C GLY A 519 19.51 12.92 -12.80
N ASP A 520 19.10 13.76 -11.88
CA ASP A 520 19.64 13.80 -10.53
C ASP A 520 18.94 12.80 -9.60
N ILE A 521 19.65 12.37 -8.56
CA ILE A 521 19.14 11.50 -7.50
C ILE A 521 19.24 12.27 -6.19
N VAL A 522 18.14 12.30 -5.44
CA VAL A 522 18.04 12.97 -4.15
C VAL A 522 17.71 11.95 -3.07
N VAL A 523 18.51 11.92 -2.00
CA VAL A 523 18.30 11.05 -0.84
C VAL A 523 18.24 11.92 0.40
N ASP A 524 17.24 11.78 1.26
CA ASP A 524 17.24 12.52 2.51
C ASP A 524 18.02 11.82 3.63
N ALA A 525 18.29 12.55 4.70
CA ALA A 525 19.15 12.09 5.79
C ALA A 525 18.64 10.83 6.52
N ILE A 526 17.34 10.51 6.45
CA ILE A 526 16.74 9.34 7.12
C ILE A 526 16.54 8.13 6.18
N SER A 527 16.87 8.29 4.89
CA SER A 527 16.68 7.28 3.86
C SER A 527 18.02 6.69 3.40
N THR A 528 17.97 5.52 2.75
CA THR A 528 19.16 4.85 2.22
C THR A 528 18.99 4.49 0.74
N LEU A 529 20.07 4.65 -0.01
CA LEU A 529 20.22 4.24 -1.40
C LEU A 529 21.45 3.34 -1.54
N THR A 530 21.25 2.14 -2.08
CA THR A 530 22.33 1.30 -2.58
C THR A 530 22.22 1.19 -4.09
N MET A 531 23.13 1.80 -4.84
CA MET A 531 23.07 1.86 -6.31
C MET A 531 24.20 1.07 -6.94
N THR A 532 23.86 0.19 -7.88
CA THR A 532 24.82 -0.58 -8.67
C THR A 532 24.65 -0.34 -10.15
N LEU A 533 25.72 0.13 -10.82
CA LEU A 533 25.83 0.17 -12.27
C LEU A 533 26.58 -1.06 -12.76
N LYS A 534 25.97 -1.88 -13.61
CA LYS A 534 26.59 -3.09 -14.18
C LYS A 534 26.32 -3.24 -15.68
N ASN A 535 27.08 -4.13 -16.33
CA ASN A 535 26.90 -4.51 -17.73
C ASN A 535 26.96 -3.33 -18.72
N GLY A 536 27.90 -2.38 -18.50
CA GLY A 536 28.07 -1.23 -19.40
C GLY A 536 27.06 -0.11 -19.20
N SER A 537 26.39 -0.09 -18.06
CA SER A 537 25.46 1.00 -17.71
C SER A 537 26.15 2.35 -17.62
N THR A 538 25.40 3.40 -17.96
CA THR A 538 25.86 4.79 -17.84
C THR A 538 24.90 5.59 -16.97
N PHE A 539 25.46 6.46 -16.13
CA PHE A 539 24.71 7.43 -15.36
C PHE A 539 25.26 8.83 -15.65
N THR A 540 24.38 9.77 -16.00
CA THR A 540 24.70 11.19 -16.19
C THR A 540 23.81 12.01 -15.25
N GLY A 541 24.39 12.62 -14.22
CA GLY A 541 23.66 13.33 -13.20
C GLY A 541 24.42 13.43 -11.88
N THR A 542 23.75 13.94 -10.87
CA THR A 542 24.27 14.09 -9.50
C THR A 542 23.59 13.13 -8.53
N ILE A 543 24.25 12.85 -7.41
CA ILE A 543 23.64 12.25 -6.23
C ILE A 543 23.87 13.20 -5.07
N SER A 544 22.80 13.60 -4.38
CA SER A 544 22.87 14.51 -3.26
C SER A 544 22.16 13.92 -2.02
N ILE A 545 22.77 14.10 -0.86
CA ILE A 545 22.17 13.82 0.43
C ILE A 545 21.67 15.17 0.99
N ILE A 546 20.39 15.24 1.30
CA ILE A 546 19.74 16.45 1.84
C ILE A 546 19.27 16.22 3.27
N ASP A 547 19.02 17.30 4.02
CA ASP A 547 18.38 17.20 5.32
C ASP A 547 16.95 16.66 5.19
N ASN A 548 16.52 15.84 6.15
CA ASN A 548 15.12 15.42 6.21
C ASN A 548 14.22 16.57 6.62
N ALA A 549 13.15 16.83 5.86
CA ALA A 549 12.23 17.94 6.07
C ALA A 549 11.52 17.90 7.44
N GLN A 550 11.43 16.72 8.07
CA GLN A 550 10.81 16.49 9.37
C GLN A 550 11.84 16.41 10.52
N ASN A 551 13.09 16.78 10.26
CA ASN A 551 14.20 16.77 11.23
C ASN A 551 14.45 15.38 11.86
N GLY A 552 14.25 14.31 11.10
CA GLY A 552 14.54 12.96 11.56
C GLY A 552 16.03 12.72 11.81
N THR A 553 16.33 11.68 12.59
CA THR A 553 17.72 11.33 12.90
C THR A 553 18.40 10.73 11.67
N ALA A 554 19.52 11.33 11.25
CA ALA A 554 20.26 10.87 10.10
C ALA A 554 20.80 9.43 10.28
N VAL A 555 20.70 8.64 9.20
CA VAL A 555 21.30 7.30 9.11
C VAL A 555 22.74 7.39 8.54
N SER A 556 23.51 6.30 8.61
CA SER A 556 24.93 6.32 8.25
C SER A 556 25.21 5.99 6.78
N ASP A 557 24.29 5.30 6.11
CA ASP A 557 24.52 4.73 4.77
C ASP A 557 23.54 5.29 3.73
N ASN A 558 23.37 6.62 3.71
CA ASN A 558 22.40 7.31 2.87
C ASN A 558 22.58 7.06 1.36
N ALA A 559 23.83 7.02 0.87
CA ALA A 559 24.08 6.77 -0.55
C ALA A 559 25.36 5.95 -0.74
N VAL A 560 25.21 4.66 -1.03
CA VAL A 560 26.29 3.72 -1.33
C VAL A 560 26.27 3.41 -2.82
N VAL A 561 27.37 3.70 -3.53
CA VAL A 561 27.42 3.56 -4.99
C VAL A 561 28.50 2.56 -5.40
N THR A 562 28.13 1.63 -6.28
CA THR A 562 29.04 0.68 -6.93
C THR A 562 28.99 0.87 -8.44
N ILE A 563 30.17 1.11 -9.04
CA ILE A 563 30.35 1.21 -10.48
C ILE A 563 31.18 0.00 -10.92
N GLU A 564 30.57 -0.94 -11.62
CA GLU A 564 31.26 -2.11 -12.13
C GLU A 564 32.13 -1.78 -13.36
N SER A 565 33.02 -2.70 -13.72
CA SER A 565 33.89 -2.55 -14.90
C SER A 565 33.07 -2.35 -16.18
N GLY A 566 33.46 -1.39 -16.99
CA GLY A 566 32.78 -1.02 -18.24
C GLY A 566 31.62 -0.05 -18.06
N CYS A 567 31.22 0.29 -16.83
CA CYS A 567 30.21 1.30 -16.53
C CYS A 567 30.82 2.70 -16.39
N THR A 568 30.00 3.72 -16.58
CA THR A 568 30.45 5.11 -16.54
C THR A 568 29.47 5.98 -15.75
N TRP A 569 29.99 6.80 -14.83
CA TRP A 569 29.27 7.90 -14.20
C TRP A 569 29.83 9.24 -14.68
N THR A 570 29.00 10.08 -15.27
CA THR A 570 29.34 11.43 -15.73
C THR A 570 28.65 12.46 -14.86
N LEU A 571 29.42 13.28 -14.16
CA LEU A 571 28.88 14.30 -13.25
C LEU A 571 28.34 15.50 -14.02
N THR A 572 27.22 16.04 -13.55
CA THR A 572 26.61 17.30 -14.02
C THR A 572 26.68 18.41 -12.95
N GLY A 573 27.13 18.07 -11.74
CA GLY A 573 27.30 18.95 -10.59
C GLY A 573 28.11 18.25 -9.50
N ASP A 574 28.40 18.97 -8.40
CA ASP A 574 29.03 18.37 -7.22
C ASP A 574 28.10 17.36 -6.55
N CYS A 575 28.65 16.26 -6.09
CA CYS A 575 27.93 15.15 -5.50
C CYS A 575 28.34 14.95 -4.03
N VAL A 576 27.38 14.49 -3.22
CA VAL A 576 27.61 14.03 -1.83
C VAL A 576 27.05 12.62 -1.71
N ILE A 577 27.91 11.65 -1.38
CA ILE A 577 27.54 10.25 -1.17
C ILE A 577 28.25 9.69 0.07
N THR A 578 27.73 8.60 0.61
CA THR A 578 28.34 7.96 1.79
C THR A 578 29.62 7.22 1.45
N SER A 579 29.58 6.36 0.42
CA SER A 579 30.72 5.56 -0.01
C SER A 579 30.67 5.20 -1.49
N LEU A 580 31.83 4.91 -2.07
CA LEU A 580 32.00 4.59 -3.48
C LEU A 580 32.92 3.37 -3.68
N THR A 581 32.41 2.36 -4.39
CA THR A 581 33.21 1.29 -4.97
C THR A 581 33.30 1.52 -6.47
N ASN A 582 34.46 1.94 -6.99
CA ASN A 582 34.63 2.24 -8.40
C ASN A 582 35.57 1.26 -9.10
N ASN A 583 35.02 0.41 -9.96
CA ASN A 583 35.74 -0.45 -10.89
C ASN A 583 35.53 -0.03 -12.36
N GLY A 584 34.79 1.04 -12.60
CA GLY A 584 34.46 1.60 -13.92
C GLY A 584 35.16 2.93 -14.19
N THR A 585 34.43 3.85 -14.79
CA THR A 585 34.93 5.18 -15.17
C THR A 585 34.06 6.26 -14.53
N ILE A 586 34.69 7.31 -13.99
CA ILE A 586 34.01 8.53 -13.57
C ILE A 586 34.53 9.70 -14.41
N ASN A 587 33.61 10.39 -15.06
CA ASN A 587 33.90 11.66 -15.77
C ASN A 587 33.48 12.81 -14.87
N PHE A 588 34.42 13.41 -14.18
CA PHE A 588 34.16 14.47 -13.21
C PHE A 588 33.68 15.78 -13.84
N ASN A 589 34.06 16.11 -15.08
CA ASN A 589 33.70 17.35 -15.79
C ASN A 589 34.01 18.64 -15.02
N GLY A 590 34.96 18.62 -14.10
CA GLY A 590 35.32 19.76 -13.25
C GLY A 590 34.53 19.84 -11.95
N TYR A 591 33.67 18.88 -11.68
CA TYR A 591 32.92 18.72 -10.43
C TYR A 591 33.62 17.73 -9.48
N THR A 592 33.05 17.55 -8.30
CA THR A 592 33.62 16.72 -7.25
C THR A 592 32.60 15.73 -6.67
N ILE A 593 33.11 14.64 -6.07
CA ILE A 593 32.33 13.74 -5.20
C ILE A 593 32.90 13.84 -3.79
N THR A 594 32.10 14.26 -2.84
CA THR A 594 32.45 14.28 -1.42
C THR A 594 31.88 13.04 -0.73
N LEU A 595 32.75 12.26 -0.07
CA LEU A 595 32.38 11.09 0.71
C LEU A 595 32.10 11.45 2.17
N ALA A 596 31.41 10.58 2.91
CA ALA A 596 31.06 10.82 4.32
C ALA A 596 32.28 10.98 5.24
N ASP A 597 33.46 10.42 4.90
CA ASP A 597 34.71 10.59 5.65
C ASP A 597 35.44 11.91 5.35
N GLY A 598 34.86 12.76 4.51
CA GLY A 598 35.40 14.03 4.05
C GLY A 598 36.38 13.92 2.87
N THR A 599 36.58 12.73 2.31
CA THR A 599 37.40 12.55 1.09
C THR A 599 36.68 13.20 -0.09
N VAL A 600 37.44 14.00 -0.86
CA VAL A 600 36.95 14.66 -2.08
C VAL A 600 37.68 14.05 -3.29
N LEU A 601 36.86 13.52 -4.21
CA LEU A 601 37.32 12.96 -5.50
C LEU A 601 37.06 13.97 -6.62
N SER A 602 38.00 14.15 -7.57
CA SER A 602 37.90 15.07 -8.70
C SER A 602 38.74 14.63 -9.91
#